data_b20af250f947758969492775c701266b
#
_entry.id   b20af250f947758969492775c701266b
#
_cell.length_a   1.000
_cell.length_b   1.000
_cell.length_c   1.000
_cell.angle_alpha   90.00
_cell.angle_beta   90.00
_cell.angle_gamma   90.00
#
_symmetry.space_group_name_H-M   'P 1'
#
loop_
_entity.id
_entity.type
_entity.pdbx_description
1 polymer ?
#
loop_
_entity_poly.entity_id
_entity_poly.type
_entity_poly.pdbx_seq_one_letter_code
_entity_poly.pdbx_strand_id
1 'polypeptide(L)'
;LRDYDDADQLGQEDHPEEFVEKLTEIFMEVHRVLKDDGTFWLNIGDTYFGAKGGHFDGANSITNDGTGTKYRESRKAPSKHPYLKTKDLSGVPWMLALSLQKKGWYLRQDIIWHKPNPMPEAVNDRCAKSYEHIFLLTKKPQYYFNAEVIAEETRRRTDVWSINTASCKEAHFAVFPTKIPEMCINAGTKE
;
A
#
# COMPACT_ATOMS: atom_id res chain seq x y z
N LEU A 1 -1.03 -1.71 9.99
CA LEU A 1 -2.16 -2.35 9.31
C LEU A 1 -3.34 -2.55 10.25
N ARG A 2 -4.49 -2.91 9.72
CA ARG A 2 -5.68 -3.21 10.54
C ARG A 2 -5.52 -4.56 11.21
N ASP A 3 -6.10 -4.66 12.38
CA ASP A 3 -6.27 -5.92 13.08
C ASP A 3 -7.60 -6.54 12.64
N TYR A 4 -7.53 -7.75 12.11
CA TYR A 4 -8.69 -8.55 11.67
C TYR A 4 -8.99 -9.70 12.64
N ASP A 5 -8.39 -9.64 13.84
CA ASP A 5 -8.52 -10.66 14.89
C ASP A 5 -8.03 -12.06 14.44
N ASP A 6 -7.06 -12.11 13.53
CA ASP A 6 -6.38 -13.31 13.05
C ASP A 6 -4.93 -13.32 13.54
N ALA A 7 -4.54 -14.37 14.26
CA ALA A 7 -3.20 -14.48 14.85
C ALA A 7 -2.08 -14.57 13.79
N ASP A 8 -2.41 -15.05 12.58
CA ASP A 8 -1.46 -15.24 11.48
C ASP A 8 -1.47 -14.08 10.49
N GLN A 9 -2.24 -13.02 10.77
CA GLN A 9 -2.30 -11.88 9.86
C GLN A 9 -0.96 -11.12 9.78
N LEU A 10 -0.60 -10.71 8.57
CA LEU A 10 0.53 -9.83 8.33
C LEU A 10 0.23 -8.39 8.77
N GLY A 11 1.28 -7.67 9.20
CA GLY A 11 1.20 -6.27 9.59
C GLY A 11 0.91 -6.04 11.06
N GLN A 12 1.10 -7.05 11.89
CA GLN A 12 1.09 -6.99 13.35
C GLN A 12 2.49 -7.19 13.95
N GLU A 13 3.50 -7.23 13.10
CA GLU A 13 4.90 -7.37 13.50
C GLU A 13 5.33 -6.21 14.40
N ASP A 14 6.26 -6.47 15.31
CA ASP A 14 6.79 -5.46 16.24
C ASP A 14 7.61 -4.39 15.49
N HIS A 15 8.28 -4.79 14.41
CA HIS A 15 9.12 -3.91 13.59
C HIS A 15 8.74 -3.97 12.10
N PRO A 16 8.82 -2.84 11.38
CA PRO A 16 8.50 -2.78 9.96
C PRO A 16 9.41 -3.67 9.09
N GLU A 17 10.64 -3.93 9.52
CA GLU A 17 11.57 -4.80 8.83
C GLU A 17 11.08 -6.24 8.79
N GLU A 18 10.51 -6.75 9.88
CA GLU A 18 9.95 -8.11 9.96
C GLU A 18 8.77 -8.27 8.99
N PHE A 19 7.92 -7.24 8.92
CA PHE A 19 6.82 -7.20 7.95
C PHE A 19 7.35 -7.21 6.51
N VAL A 20 8.38 -6.40 6.22
CA VAL A 20 9.02 -6.34 4.91
C VAL A 20 9.66 -7.67 4.53
N GLU A 21 10.31 -8.34 5.48
CA GLU A 21 10.92 -9.66 5.25
C GLU A 21 9.87 -10.70 4.85
N LYS A 22 8.79 -10.83 5.62
CA LYS A 22 7.69 -11.74 5.33
C LYS A 22 7.05 -11.45 3.96
N LEU A 23 6.76 -10.18 3.65
CA LEU A 23 6.23 -9.82 2.34
C LEU A 23 7.23 -10.12 1.22
N THR A 24 8.52 -9.93 1.46
CA THR A 24 9.55 -10.26 0.48
C THR A 24 9.54 -11.76 0.17
N GLU A 25 9.43 -12.62 1.17
CA GLU A 25 9.33 -14.09 0.97
C GLU A 25 8.09 -14.46 0.13
N ILE A 26 6.93 -13.89 0.46
CA ILE A 26 5.69 -14.12 -0.29
C ILE A 26 5.87 -13.67 -1.76
N PHE A 27 6.45 -12.51 -1.99
CA PHE A 27 6.61 -12.00 -3.36
C PHE A 27 7.74 -12.71 -4.13
N MET A 28 8.64 -13.44 -3.46
CA MET A 28 9.54 -14.36 -4.14
C MET A 28 8.79 -15.59 -4.70
N GLU A 29 7.71 -16.04 -4.06
CA GLU A 29 6.84 -17.05 -4.66
C GLU A 29 6.08 -16.52 -5.88
N VAL A 30 5.66 -15.25 -5.85
CA VAL A 30 5.11 -14.59 -7.06
C VAL A 30 6.18 -14.54 -8.15
N HIS A 31 7.42 -14.20 -7.83
CA HIS A 31 8.54 -14.23 -8.79
C HIS A 31 8.74 -15.61 -9.41
N ARG A 32 8.64 -16.67 -8.59
CA ARG A 32 8.81 -18.04 -9.05
C ARG A 32 7.78 -18.43 -10.11
N VAL A 33 6.51 -18.06 -9.93
CA VAL A 33 5.40 -18.47 -10.80
C VAL A 33 5.13 -17.48 -11.94
N LEU A 34 5.60 -16.25 -11.87
CA LEU A 34 5.41 -15.25 -12.90
C LEU A 34 6.11 -15.68 -14.21
N LYS A 35 5.48 -15.43 -15.34
CA LYS A 35 6.13 -15.59 -16.66
C LYS A 35 7.35 -14.68 -16.79
N ASP A 36 8.31 -15.08 -17.61
CA ASP A 36 9.56 -14.31 -17.79
C ASP A 36 9.31 -12.92 -18.40
N ASP A 37 8.29 -12.75 -19.22
CA ASP A 37 7.86 -11.47 -19.79
C ASP A 37 6.72 -10.79 -19.00
N GLY A 38 6.36 -11.34 -17.84
CA GLY A 38 5.29 -10.82 -16.98
C GLY A 38 5.68 -9.62 -16.16
N THR A 39 4.66 -8.88 -15.70
CA THR A 39 4.79 -7.72 -14.81
C THR A 39 4.11 -7.98 -13.48
N PHE A 40 4.69 -7.46 -12.41
CA PHE A 40 4.10 -7.44 -11.08
C PHE A 40 3.91 -5.99 -10.63
N TRP A 41 2.69 -5.65 -10.22
CA TRP A 41 2.30 -4.30 -9.82
C TRP A 41 1.95 -4.31 -8.34
N LEU A 42 2.75 -3.63 -7.54
CA LEU A 42 2.66 -3.62 -6.10
C LEU A 42 2.17 -2.27 -5.60
N ASN A 43 0.88 -2.19 -5.21
CA ASN A 43 0.36 -1.01 -4.52
C ASN A 43 0.61 -1.12 -3.02
N ILE A 44 1.27 -0.14 -2.45
CA ILE A 44 1.57 -0.11 -1.02
C ILE A 44 1.63 1.34 -0.50
N GLY A 45 0.99 1.56 0.64
CA GLY A 45 1.05 2.82 1.38
C GLY A 45 2.05 2.75 2.53
N ASP A 46 2.57 3.91 2.92
CA ASP A 46 3.44 4.03 4.09
C ASP A 46 2.65 4.38 5.35
N THR A 47 3.28 4.22 6.51
CA THR A 47 2.71 4.52 7.83
C THR A 47 3.73 5.25 8.70
N TYR A 48 3.27 5.78 9.83
CA TYR A 48 4.15 6.42 10.81
C TYR A 48 4.42 5.50 11.98
N PHE A 49 5.70 5.37 12.36
CA PHE A 49 6.12 4.53 13.47
C PHE A 49 5.59 5.09 14.80
N GLY A 50 5.10 4.22 15.68
CA GLY A 50 4.58 4.61 16.98
C GLY A 50 3.36 5.53 16.92
N ALA A 51 2.86 5.88 15.75
CA ALA A 51 1.55 6.44 15.66
C ALA A 51 0.59 5.39 16.22
N LYS A 52 0.04 5.64 17.41
CA LYS A 52 -1.19 4.97 17.86
C LYS A 52 -2.11 5.08 16.68
N GLY A 53 -2.40 3.92 16.03
CA GLY A 53 -3.10 3.87 14.75
C GLY A 53 -4.18 4.89 14.81
N GLY A 54 -4.07 5.91 13.92
CA GLY A 54 -4.80 7.15 14.13
C GLY A 54 -6.17 6.77 14.58
N HIS A 55 -6.44 7.07 15.81
CA HIS A 55 -7.76 6.94 16.33
C HIS A 55 -8.56 7.77 15.33
N PHE A 56 -9.04 7.14 14.30
CA PHE A 56 -10.27 7.57 13.73
C PHE A 56 -11.25 7.29 14.87
N ASP A 57 -11.21 8.17 15.88
CA ASP A 57 -12.35 8.42 16.68
C ASP A 57 -13.42 8.87 15.70
N GLY A 58 -13.99 7.91 15.00
CA GLY A 58 -15.37 7.96 14.66
C GLY A 58 -16.16 7.96 15.98
N ALA A 59 -15.65 8.75 16.94
CA ALA A 59 -16.25 9.00 18.24
C ALA A 59 -17.65 9.60 18.13
N ASN A 60 -18.12 9.77 16.93
CA ASN A 60 -19.49 10.07 16.60
C ASN A 60 -20.12 9.03 15.67
N SER A 61 -19.60 7.82 15.58
CA SER A 61 -20.47 6.69 15.28
C SER A 61 -21.33 6.46 16.52
N ILE A 62 -22.31 7.31 16.69
CA ILE A 62 -23.46 7.06 17.55
C ILE A 62 -24.09 5.81 16.97
N THR A 63 -23.76 4.65 17.56
CA THR A 63 -24.62 3.49 17.41
C THR A 63 -25.93 3.89 18.10
N ASN A 64 -27.02 4.02 17.34
CA ASN A 64 -28.35 4.35 17.85
C ASN A 64 -28.91 3.27 18.81
N ASP A 65 -28.11 2.32 19.25
CA ASP A 65 -28.49 1.20 20.13
C ASP A 65 -28.07 1.39 21.60
N GLY A 66 -27.43 2.52 21.96
CA GLY A 66 -27.10 2.81 23.36
C GLY A 66 -26.06 1.89 23.98
N THR A 67 -25.48 0.96 23.22
CA THR A 67 -24.40 0.09 23.70
C THR A 67 -23.06 0.83 23.52
N GLY A 68 -22.48 1.25 24.64
CA GLY A 68 -21.21 1.97 24.64
C GLY A 68 -20.15 1.25 23.81
N THR A 69 -19.46 2.01 22.96
CA THR A 69 -18.33 1.55 22.20
C THR A 69 -17.35 0.80 23.12
N LYS A 70 -17.20 -0.51 22.88
CA LYS A 70 -16.11 -1.26 23.50
C LYS A 70 -14.82 -0.59 23.03
N TYR A 71 -14.11 0.08 23.96
CA TYR A 71 -12.74 0.53 23.72
C TYR A 71 -11.94 -0.71 23.29
N ARG A 72 -11.55 -0.76 22.03
CA ARG A 72 -10.53 -1.72 21.61
C ARG A 72 -9.28 -1.41 22.42
N GLU A 73 -8.77 -2.40 23.11
CA GLU A 73 -7.49 -2.28 23.82
C GLU A 73 -6.47 -1.66 22.87
N SER A 74 -5.84 -0.58 23.33
CA SER A 74 -4.83 0.12 22.56
C SER A 74 -3.75 -0.90 22.18
N ARG A 75 -3.43 -0.98 20.87
CA ARG A 75 -2.23 -1.71 20.42
C ARG A 75 -1.08 -1.40 21.38
N LYS A 76 -0.34 -2.44 21.78
CA LYS A 76 0.87 -2.27 22.59
C LYS A 76 1.68 -1.13 22.00
N ALA A 77 2.22 -0.26 22.86
CA ALA A 77 3.18 0.72 22.39
C ALA A 77 4.27 -0.04 21.63
N PRO A 78 4.69 0.44 20.45
CA PRO A 78 5.71 -0.26 19.70
C PRO A 78 6.94 -0.46 20.57
N SER A 79 7.56 -1.63 20.46
CA SER A 79 8.83 -1.93 21.13
C SER A 79 9.87 -0.86 20.74
N LYS A 80 10.86 -0.63 21.59
CA LYS A 80 11.95 0.30 21.26
C LYS A 80 12.61 -0.13 19.95
N HIS A 81 12.52 0.73 18.93
CA HIS A 81 13.20 0.48 17.67
C HIS A 81 14.63 1.05 17.70
N PRO A 82 15.62 0.41 17.04
CA PRO A 82 17.01 0.89 17.07
C PRO A 82 17.20 2.32 16.54
N TYR A 83 16.42 2.74 15.54
CA TYR A 83 16.55 4.06 14.92
C TYR A 83 15.22 4.79 14.69
N LEU A 84 14.08 4.10 14.50
CA LEU A 84 12.79 4.74 14.32
C LEU A 84 12.26 5.31 15.63
N LYS A 85 11.76 6.51 15.57
CA LYS A 85 11.15 7.24 16.69
C LYS A 85 9.66 7.46 16.41
N THR A 86 8.88 7.65 17.45
CA THR A 86 7.47 8.03 17.31
C THR A 86 7.33 9.20 16.35
N LYS A 87 6.42 9.08 15.39
CA LYS A 87 6.15 9.99 14.28
C LYS A 87 7.13 9.93 13.09
N ASP A 88 8.18 9.14 13.14
CA ASP A 88 8.98 8.90 11.93
C ASP A 88 8.11 8.20 10.87
N LEU A 89 8.25 8.59 9.61
CA LEU A 89 7.70 7.83 8.49
C LEU A 89 8.47 6.51 8.41
N SER A 90 7.75 5.39 8.39
CA SER A 90 8.38 4.06 8.51
C SER A 90 9.18 3.66 7.27
N GLY A 91 8.83 4.17 6.09
CA GLY A 91 9.54 3.88 4.84
C GLY A 91 9.27 2.49 4.28
N VAL A 92 8.21 1.82 4.71
CA VAL A 92 7.85 0.45 4.32
C VAL A 92 7.82 0.25 2.80
N PRO A 93 7.21 1.13 1.98
CA PRO A 93 7.18 0.95 0.54
C PRO A 93 8.59 0.83 -0.06
N TRP A 94 9.49 1.73 0.34
CA TRP A 94 10.87 1.76 -0.15
C TRP A 94 11.70 0.58 0.35
N MET A 95 11.56 0.21 1.62
CA MET A 95 12.22 -0.97 2.18
C MET A 95 11.83 -2.22 1.41
N LEU A 96 10.53 -2.39 1.13
CA LEU A 96 10.03 -3.55 0.40
C LEU A 96 10.51 -3.56 -1.07
N ALA A 97 10.39 -2.42 -1.77
CA ALA A 97 10.84 -2.31 -3.16
C ALA A 97 12.33 -2.62 -3.30
N LEU A 98 13.16 -2.08 -2.41
CA LEU A 98 14.61 -2.33 -2.40
C LEU A 98 14.96 -3.77 -1.95
N SER A 99 14.19 -4.36 -1.04
CA SER A 99 14.35 -5.76 -0.66
C SER A 99 14.07 -6.69 -1.83
N LEU A 100 12.97 -6.47 -2.54
CA LEU A 100 12.63 -7.23 -3.75
C LEU A 100 13.69 -7.07 -4.84
N GLN A 101 14.20 -5.85 -5.05
CA GLN A 101 15.28 -5.60 -6.02
C GLN A 101 16.54 -6.39 -5.65
N LYS A 102 16.95 -6.42 -4.37
CA LYS A 102 18.08 -7.22 -3.88
C LYS A 102 17.88 -8.73 -4.09
N LYS A 103 16.63 -9.19 -4.09
CA LYS A 103 16.27 -10.60 -4.29
C LYS A 103 16.12 -11.00 -5.76
N GLY A 104 16.37 -10.08 -6.70
CA GLY A 104 16.42 -10.38 -8.13
C GLY A 104 15.28 -9.83 -8.98
N TRP A 105 14.32 -9.15 -8.38
CA TRP A 105 13.35 -8.38 -9.14
C TRP A 105 13.99 -7.18 -9.83
N TYR A 106 13.55 -6.87 -11.03
CA TYR A 106 13.84 -5.57 -11.66
C TYR A 106 12.81 -4.57 -11.19
N LEU A 107 13.19 -3.62 -10.33
CA LEU A 107 12.38 -2.47 -9.96
C LEU A 107 12.40 -1.48 -11.14
N ARG A 108 11.32 -1.48 -11.92
CA ARG A 108 11.25 -0.73 -13.18
C ARG A 108 10.78 0.69 -13.02
N GLN A 109 9.82 0.91 -12.14
CA GLN A 109 9.23 2.23 -11.94
C GLN A 109 8.56 2.33 -10.57
N ASP A 110 8.59 3.52 -10.00
CA ASP A 110 7.72 3.98 -8.93
C ASP A 110 6.66 4.89 -9.57
N ILE A 111 5.42 4.50 -9.43
CA ILE A 111 4.26 5.25 -9.88
C ILE A 111 3.54 5.79 -8.67
N ILE A 112 3.22 7.06 -8.68
CA ILE A 112 2.48 7.73 -7.62
C ILE A 112 0.99 7.68 -7.92
N TRP A 113 0.24 6.90 -7.18
CA TRP A 113 -1.20 7.02 -7.19
C TRP A 113 -1.61 8.22 -6.34
N HIS A 114 -1.82 9.36 -6.99
CA HIS A 114 -2.36 10.56 -6.38
C HIS A 114 -3.87 10.41 -6.20
N LYS A 115 -4.35 10.70 -4.98
CA LYS A 115 -5.75 10.66 -4.57
C LYS A 115 -6.30 12.09 -4.51
N PRO A 116 -7.04 12.57 -5.52
CA PRO A 116 -7.61 13.93 -5.49
C PRO A 116 -8.60 14.15 -4.34
N ASN A 117 -9.20 13.07 -3.85
CA ASN A 117 -10.14 13.05 -2.73
C ASN A 117 -9.61 12.20 -1.56
N PRO A 118 -8.45 12.53 -0.96
CA PRO A 118 -7.88 11.75 0.12
C PRO A 118 -8.77 11.84 1.36
N MET A 119 -8.68 10.84 2.23
CA MET A 119 -9.34 10.90 3.53
C MET A 119 -8.76 12.06 4.35
N PRO A 120 -9.59 12.92 4.96
CA PRO A 120 -9.08 14.01 5.79
C PRO A 120 -8.22 13.49 6.96
N GLU A 121 -7.11 14.15 7.21
CA GLU A 121 -6.24 13.86 8.35
C GLU A 121 -6.20 15.07 9.28
N ALA A 122 -6.49 14.85 10.55
CA ALA A 122 -6.40 15.89 11.60
C ALA A 122 -4.97 16.02 12.11
N VAL A 123 -4.05 16.44 11.24
CA VAL A 123 -2.62 16.62 11.56
C VAL A 123 -2.21 18.08 11.32
N ASN A 124 -1.40 18.64 12.22
CA ASN A 124 -0.97 20.03 12.18
C ASN A 124 0.55 20.20 12.03
N ASP A 125 1.30 19.11 12.03
CA ASP A 125 2.77 19.10 12.03
C ASP A 125 3.38 18.53 10.72
N ARG A 126 2.55 18.23 9.74
CA ARG A 126 2.93 17.80 8.39
C ARG A 126 1.78 17.98 7.40
N CYS A 127 2.08 17.82 6.12
CA CYS A 127 1.04 17.78 5.09
C CYS A 127 0.17 16.53 5.22
N ALA A 128 -1.11 16.65 4.86
CA ALA A 128 -2.01 15.52 4.72
C ALA A 128 -1.51 14.58 3.60
N LYS A 129 -1.62 13.28 3.84
CA LYS A 129 -1.18 12.27 2.87
C LYS A 129 -2.21 12.10 1.77
N SER A 130 -1.80 12.26 0.52
CA SER A 130 -2.69 12.19 -0.64
C SER A 130 -2.23 11.21 -1.72
N TYR A 131 -1.28 10.32 -1.42
CA TYR A 131 -0.80 9.36 -2.40
C TYR A 131 -0.39 8.01 -1.79
N GLU A 132 -0.28 7.03 -2.65
CA GLU A 132 0.39 5.74 -2.40
C GLU A 132 1.32 5.41 -3.55
N HIS A 133 2.24 4.46 -3.32
CA HIS A 133 3.14 3.96 -4.34
C HIS A 133 2.51 2.78 -5.08
N ILE A 134 2.78 2.70 -6.38
CA ILE A 134 2.56 1.52 -7.21
C ILE A 134 3.89 1.19 -7.88
N PHE A 135 4.57 0.17 -7.39
CA PHE A 135 5.83 -0.26 -7.97
C PHE A 135 5.58 -1.22 -9.13
N LEU A 136 6.18 -0.93 -10.28
CA LEU A 136 6.28 -1.87 -11.39
C LEU A 136 7.54 -2.70 -11.22
N LEU A 137 7.38 -3.99 -11.05
CA LEU A 137 8.46 -4.95 -10.94
C LEU A 137 8.36 -5.99 -12.07
N THR A 138 9.50 -6.49 -12.50
CA THR A 138 9.57 -7.51 -13.54
C THR A 138 10.60 -8.57 -13.20
N LYS A 139 10.43 -9.76 -13.78
CA LYS A 139 11.35 -10.89 -13.59
C LYS A 139 12.60 -10.78 -14.47
N LYS A 140 12.46 -10.15 -15.63
CA LYS A 140 13.50 -10.00 -16.64
C LYS A 140 13.59 -8.53 -17.09
N PRO A 141 14.70 -8.10 -17.67
CA PRO A 141 14.82 -6.75 -18.22
C PRO A 141 13.94 -6.53 -19.45
N GLN A 142 13.64 -7.57 -20.21
CA GLN A 142 12.67 -7.59 -21.31
C GLN A 142 11.37 -8.16 -20.81
N TYR A 143 10.29 -7.40 -20.93
CA TYR A 143 8.96 -7.77 -20.49
C TYR A 143 7.90 -7.13 -21.39
N TYR A 144 6.68 -7.66 -21.33
CA TYR A 144 5.58 -7.08 -22.07
C TYR A 144 5.06 -5.81 -21.38
N PHE A 145 4.92 -4.73 -22.14
CA PHE A 145 4.32 -3.50 -21.67
C PHE A 145 3.66 -2.74 -22.83
N ASN A 146 2.33 -2.63 -22.80
CA ASN A 146 1.56 -1.86 -23.78
C ASN A 146 1.26 -0.45 -23.24
N ALA A 147 2.08 0.52 -23.62
CA ALA A 147 1.93 1.90 -23.18
C ALA A 147 0.73 2.61 -23.81
N GLU A 148 0.27 2.16 -25.00
CA GLU A 148 -0.80 2.80 -25.75
C GLU A 148 -2.15 2.60 -25.07
N VAL A 149 -2.39 1.42 -24.49
CA VAL A 149 -3.67 1.08 -23.84
C VAL A 149 -3.95 1.95 -22.60
N ILE A 150 -2.91 2.46 -21.96
CA ILE A 150 -3.02 3.32 -20.79
C ILE A 150 -2.69 4.80 -21.10
N ALA A 151 -2.51 5.15 -22.37
CA ALA A 151 -2.21 6.53 -22.78
C ALA A 151 -3.32 7.50 -22.37
N GLU A 152 -2.97 8.76 -22.17
CA GLU A 152 -3.91 9.85 -21.95
C GLU A 152 -4.08 10.63 -23.27
N GLU A 153 -5.24 10.52 -23.87
CA GLU A 153 -5.54 11.11 -25.19
C GLU A 153 -4.48 10.69 -26.24
N THR A 154 -3.57 11.61 -26.60
CA THR A 154 -2.49 11.38 -27.56
C THR A 154 -1.10 11.29 -26.91
N ARG A 155 -1.03 11.29 -25.58
CA ARG A 155 0.24 11.35 -24.84
C ARG A 155 0.48 10.07 -24.04
N ARG A 156 1.74 9.67 -23.98
CA ARG A 156 2.16 8.60 -23.07
C ARG A 156 1.84 9.02 -21.64
N ARG A 157 1.20 8.10 -20.88
CA ARG A 157 0.90 8.34 -19.47
C ARG A 157 2.19 8.53 -18.66
N THR A 158 2.15 9.50 -17.76
CA THR A 158 3.23 9.75 -16.80
C THR A 158 3.13 8.82 -15.61
N ASP A 159 4.11 8.90 -14.73
CA ASP A 159 4.19 8.12 -13.48
C ASP A 159 3.41 8.72 -12.30
N VAL A 160 2.61 9.75 -12.54
CA VAL A 160 1.64 10.26 -11.55
C VAL A 160 0.23 10.00 -12.05
N TRP A 161 -0.48 9.10 -11.36
CA TRP A 161 -1.84 8.69 -11.70
C TRP A 161 -2.85 9.35 -10.76
N SER A 162 -3.57 10.35 -11.22
CA SER A 162 -4.64 11.01 -10.46
C SER A 162 -5.93 10.21 -10.58
N ILE A 163 -6.22 9.37 -9.57
CA ILE A 163 -7.38 8.48 -9.55
C ILE A 163 -8.08 8.62 -8.20
N ASN A 164 -9.37 8.94 -8.22
CA ASN A 164 -10.17 9.06 -7.01
C ASN A 164 -10.23 7.73 -6.25
N THR A 165 -10.28 7.81 -4.92
CA THR A 165 -10.59 6.65 -4.08
C THR A 165 -12.02 6.18 -4.36
N ALA A 166 -12.22 4.86 -4.27
CA ALA A 166 -13.55 4.26 -4.36
C ALA A 166 -14.08 3.96 -2.96
N SER A 167 -15.40 4.11 -2.77
CA SER A 167 -16.07 3.63 -1.57
C SER A 167 -16.50 2.18 -1.77
N CYS A 168 -16.32 1.35 -0.75
CA CYS A 168 -16.87 0.01 -0.70
C CYS A 168 -18.07 0.00 0.26
N LYS A 169 -19.18 -0.64 -0.13
CA LYS A 169 -20.37 -0.78 0.71
C LYS A 169 -20.18 -1.85 1.81
N GLU A 170 -19.26 -2.75 1.59
CA GLU A 170 -18.90 -3.78 2.56
C GLU A 170 -17.90 -3.20 3.58
N ALA A 171 -17.78 -3.84 4.75
CA ALA A 171 -16.90 -3.37 5.84
C ALA A 171 -15.39 -3.46 5.52
N HIS A 172 -15.01 -3.21 4.28
CA HIS A 172 -13.63 -3.23 3.79
C HIS A 172 -13.17 -1.80 3.47
N PHE A 173 -12.32 -1.25 4.33
CA PHE A 173 -11.94 0.18 4.28
C PHE A 173 -10.64 0.49 3.54
N ALA A 174 -9.94 -0.53 3.02
CA ALA A 174 -8.66 -0.39 2.33
C ALA A 174 -8.76 -0.88 0.89
N VAL A 175 -9.78 -0.43 0.17
CA VAL A 175 -10.04 -0.84 -1.21
C VAL A 175 -9.39 0.18 -2.15
N PHE A 176 -8.64 -0.30 -3.12
CA PHE A 176 -8.21 0.54 -4.23
C PHE A 176 -9.28 0.55 -5.34
N PRO A 177 -9.40 1.63 -6.12
CA PRO A 177 -10.36 1.70 -7.22
C PRO A 177 -10.03 0.70 -8.32
N THR A 178 -11.05 0.10 -8.94
CA THR A 178 -10.91 -0.88 -10.02
C THR A 178 -10.12 -0.37 -11.22
N LYS A 179 -10.07 0.96 -11.38
CA LYS A 179 -9.29 1.60 -12.44
C LYS A 179 -7.78 1.31 -12.37
N ILE A 180 -7.24 1.13 -11.16
CA ILE A 180 -5.81 0.80 -10.99
C ILE A 180 -5.48 -0.59 -11.55
N PRO A 181 -6.10 -1.70 -11.08
CA PRO A 181 -5.82 -3.02 -11.64
C PRO A 181 -6.19 -3.12 -13.11
N GLU A 182 -7.25 -2.46 -13.58
CA GLU A 182 -7.61 -2.39 -15.00
C GLU A 182 -6.42 -1.86 -15.83
N MET A 183 -5.85 -0.74 -15.44
CA MET A 183 -4.70 -0.15 -16.13
C MET A 183 -3.47 -1.06 -16.07
N CYS A 184 -3.19 -1.64 -14.91
CA CYS A 184 -2.05 -2.54 -14.72
C CYS A 184 -2.18 -3.81 -15.58
N ILE A 185 -3.37 -4.41 -15.61
CA ILE A 185 -3.66 -5.61 -16.40
C ILE A 185 -3.55 -5.30 -17.90
N ASN A 186 -4.20 -4.23 -18.35
CA ASN A 186 -4.18 -3.86 -19.77
C ASN A 186 -2.77 -3.53 -20.25
N ALA A 187 -1.96 -2.85 -19.43
CA ALA A 187 -0.58 -2.54 -19.78
C ALA A 187 0.34 -3.77 -19.73
N GLY A 188 0.11 -4.67 -18.78
CA GLY A 188 1.04 -5.77 -18.48
C GLY A 188 0.67 -7.14 -19.05
N THR A 189 -0.46 -7.27 -19.76
CA THR A 189 -0.97 -8.55 -20.24
C THR A 189 -1.24 -8.48 -21.75
N LYS A 190 -0.81 -9.53 -22.47
CA LYS A 190 -1.19 -9.73 -23.89
C LYS A 190 -2.63 -10.22 -23.95
N GLU A 191 -3.37 -9.78 -24.95
CA GLU A 191 -4.68 -10.35 -25.33
C GLU A 191 -4.57 -11.82 -25.71
#